data_456792a76ce8f11db8c4688eab674fae
#
_entry.id   456792a76ce8f11db8c4688eab674fae
#
_cell.length_a   1.000
_cell.length_b   1.000
_cell.length_c   1.000
_cell.angle_alpha   90.00
_cell.angle_beta   90.00
_cell.angle_gamma   90.00
#
_symmetry.space_group_name_H-M   'P 1'
#
loop_
_entity.id
_entity.type
_entity.pdbx_description
1 polymer ?
#
loop_
_entity_poly.entity_id
_entity_poly.type
_entity_poly.pdbx_seq_one_letter_code
_entity_poly.pdbx_strand_id
1 'polypeptide(L)'
;MIEKIRNEQTDALCKAFASLKTVEECYKFLDDLCTLSEVTEMGKRLSAARMLREGITYNEIAVRTGLSTATITRVNRALRYGSDGYHMVLDRLMTLSLIHI
;
A
#
# COMPACT_ATOMS: atom_id res chain seq x y z
N MET A 1 -3.51 -14.34 8.03
CA MET A 1 -4.01 -13.77 6.76
C MET A 1 -3.17 -14.20 5.55
N ILE A 2 -1.84 -14.10 5.62
CA ILE A 2 -0.96 -14.49 4.51
C ILE A 2 -1.26 -15.90 4.02
N GLU A 3 -1.42 -16.86 4.92
CA GLU A 3 -1.67 -18.25 4.53
C GLU A 3 -2.96 -18.41 3.73
N LYS A 4 -3.95 -17.54 3.95
CA LYS A 4 -5.23 -17.59 3.23
C LYS A 4 -5.13 -17.12 1.78
N ILE A 5 -4.15 -16.25 1.48
CA ILE A 5 -3.98 -15.73 0.12
C ILE A 5 -2.94 -16.49 -0.69
N ARG A 6 -2.17 -17.39 -0.06
CA ARG A 6 -1.14 -18.16 -0.76
C ARG A 6 -1.75 -19.22 -1.67
N ASN A 7 -1.36 -19.19 -2.92
CA ASN A 7 -1.66 -20.20 -3.93
C ASN A 7 -0.74 -19.93 -5.12
N GLU A 8 -0.80 -20.80 -6.14
CA GLU A 8 0.05 -20.67 -7.32
C GLU A 8 -0.11 -19.34 -8.04
N GLN A 9 -1.34 -18.90 -8.20
CA GLN A 9 -1.63 -17.64 -8.91
C GLN A 9 -1.13 -16.42 -8.14
N THR A 10 -1.35 -16.39 -6.84
CA THR A 10 -0.87 -15.30 -5.98
C THR A 10 0.66 -15.30 -5.89
N ASP A 11 1.27 -16.47 -5.82
CA ASP A 11 2.72 -16.59 -5.82
C ASP A 11 3.31 -16.02 -7.12
N ALA A 12 2.73 -16.37 -8.26
CA ALA A 12 3.15 -15.83 -9.56
C ALA A 12 2.98 -14.31 -9.62
N LEU A 13 1.89 -13.79 -9.07
CA LEU A 13 1.65 -12.35 -9.00
C LEU A 13 2.72 -11.64 -8.17
N CYS A 14 3.04 -12.19 -7.00
CA CYS A 14 4.08 -11.62 -6.13
C CYS A 14 5.44 -11.64 -6.82
N LYS A 15 5.77 -12.73 -7.52
CA LYS A 15 7.02 -12.81 -8.29
C LYS A 15 7.05 -11.78 -9.41
N ALA A 16 5.92 -11.56 -10.08
CA ALA A 16 5.80 -10.53 -11.11
C ALA A 16 6.07 -9.14 -10.53
N PHE A 17 5.45 -8.79 -9.40
CA PHE A 17 5.73 -7.53 -8.73
C PHE A 17 7.21 -7.41 -8.34
N ALA A 18 7.79 -8.49 -7.80
CA ALA A 18 9.18 -8.49 -7.37
C ALA A 18 10.17 -8.35 -8.53
N SER A 19 9.74 -8.58 -9.77
CA SER A 19 10.58 -8.43 -10.96
C SER A 19 10.68 -6.98 -11.46
N LEU A 20 9.77 -6.12 -11.01
CA LEU A 20 9.70 -4.72 -11.46
C LEU A 20 10.87 -3.93 -10.88
N LYS A 21 11.49 -3.11 -11.73
CA LYS A 21 12.73 -2.40 -11.39
C LYS A 21 12.57 -0.90 -11.28
N THR A 22 11.56 -0.31 -11.93
CA THR A 22 11.36 1.14 -11.96
C THR A 22 9.90 1.48 -11.68
N VAL A 23 9.68 2.75 -11.30
CA VAL A 23 8.32 3.28 -11.12
C VAL A 23 7.53 3.17 -12.42
N GLU A 24 8.18 3.47 -13.56
CA GLU A 24 7.52 3.40 -14.86
C GLU A 24 7.06 1.97 -15.18
N GLU A 25 7.87 0.98 -14.88
CA GLU A 25 7.47 -0.44 -15.05
C GLU A 25 6.27 -0.79 -14.17
N CYS A 26 6.22 -0.25 -12.95
CA CYS A 26 5.08 -0.45 -12.07
C CYS A 26 3.81 0.16 -12.67
N TYR A 27 3.87 1.36 -13.22
CA TYR A 27 2.73 1.97 -13.89
C TYR A 27 2.23 1.11 -15.05
N LYS A 28 3.13 0.61 -15.88
CA LYS A 28 2.76 -0.25 -17.02
C LYS A 28 2.05 -1.52 -16.56
N PHE A 29 2.59 -2.17 -15.55
CA PHE A 29 2.02 -3.41 -15.05
C PHE A 29 0.66 -3.18 -14.38
N LEU A 30 0.55 -2.15 -13.56
CA LEU A 30 -0.71 -1.80 -12.91
C LEU A 30 -1.79 -1.40 -13.91
N ASP A 31 -1.40 -0.69 -14.98
CA ASP A 31 -2.34 -0.29 -16.04
C ASP A 31 -2.99 -1.52 -16.70
N ASP A 32 -2.19 -2.55 -16.96
CA ASP A 32 -2.71 -3.78 -17.57
C ASP A 32 -3.46 -4.67 -16.58
N LEU A 33 -2.99 -4.74 -15.34
CA LEU A 33 -3.49 -5.67 -14.34
C LEU A 33 -4.77 -5.21 -13.66
N CYS A 34 -4.87 -3.92 -13.37
CA CYS A 34 -5.90 -3.35 -12.49
C CYS A 34 -6.77 -2.34 -13.21
N THR A 35 -7.97 -2.13 -12.69
CA THR A 35 -8.80 -1.00 -13.10
C THR A 35 -8.28 0.28 -12.46
N LEU A 36 -8.66 1.43 -13.02
CA LEU A 36 -8.32 2.73 -12.45
C LEU A 36 -8.79 2.84 -10.99
N SER A 37 -10.01 2.37 -10.72
CA SER A 37 -10.58 2.39 -9.38
C SER A 37 -9.75 1.59 -8.38
N GLU A 38 -9.29 0.40 -8.79
CA GLU A 38 -8.46 -0.47 -7.95
C GLU A 38 -7.12 0.18 -7.61
N VAL A 39 -6.44 0.74 -8.59
CA VAL A 39 -5.15 1.41 -8.38
C VAL A 39 -5.32 2.64 -7.49
N THR A 40 -6.35 3.45 -7.76
CA THR A 40 -6.64 4.65 -6.98
C THR A 40 -6.88 4.30 -5.52
N GLU A 41 -7.68 3.26 -5.27
CA GLU A 41 -7.97 2.80 -3.90
C GLU A 41 -6.70 2.32 -3.18
N MET A 42 -5.87 1.55 -3.86
CA MET A 42 -4.61 1.07 -3.28
C MET A 42 -3.68 2.24 -2.91
N GLY A 43 -3.58 3.22 -3.78
CA GLY A 43 -2.78 4.42 -3.52
C GLY A 43 -3.27 5.20 -2.31
N LYS A 44 -4.58 5.35 -2.19
CA LYS A 44 -5.20 6.04 -1.04
C LYS A 44 -4.93 5.28 0.27
N ARG A 45 -5.02 3.95 0.24
CA ARG A 45 -4.75 3.13 1.43
C ARG A 45 -3.30 3.24 1.88
N LEU A 46 -2.36 3.25 0.95
CA LEU A 46 -0.95 3.44 1.29
C LEU A 46 -0.72 4.82 1.91
N SER A 47 -1.32 5.87 1.34
CA SER A 47 -1.25 7.21 1.89
C SER A 47 -1.84 7.28 3.30
N ALA A 48 -2.98 6.63 3.53
CA ALA A 48 -3.61 6.57 4.84
C ALA A 48 -2.70 5.86 5.86
N ALA A 49 -2.05 4.78 5.47
CA ALA A 49 -1.12 4.07 6.34
C ALA A 49 0.04 4.98 6.78
N ARG A 50 0.61 5.72 5.83
CA ARG A 50 1.68 6.68 6.13
C ARG A 50 1.19 7.75 7.10
N MET A 51 0.02 8.33 6.85
CA MET A 51 -0.56 9.37 7.71
C MET A 51 -0.86 8.86 9.12
N LEU A 52 -1.36 7.63 9.24
CA LEU A 52 -1.61 7.01 10.54
C LEU A 52 -0.32 6.86 11.35
N ARG A 53 0.77 6.47 10.69
CA ARG A 53 2.07 6.37 11.34
C ARG A 53 2.59 7.73 11.81
N GLU A 54 2.22 8.79 11.11
CA GLU A 54 2.60 10.16 11.46
C GLU A 54 1.70 10.77 12.55
N GLY A 55 0.69 10.04 13.00
CA GLY A 55 -0.21 10.50 14.05
C GLY A 55 -1.31 11.45 13.58
N ILE A 56 -1.58 11.49 12.27
CA ILE A 56 -2.64 12.31 11.70
C ILE A 56 -4.00 11.70 12.08
N THR A 57 -4.98 12.55 12.40
CA THR A 57 -6.30 12.09 12.84
C THR A 57 -7.08 11.44 11.71
N TYR A 58 -8.01 10.56 12.07
CA TYR A 58 -8.89 9.90 11.09
C TYR A 58 -9.67 10.90 10.25
N ASN A 59 -10.19 11.97 10.88
CA ASN A 59 -10.93 13.00 10.17
C ASN A 59 -10.08 13.68 9.10
N GLU A 60 -8.85 14.02 9.43
CA GLU A 60 -7.93 14.66 8.49
C GLU A 60 -7.56 13.70 7.35
N ILE A 61 -7.32 12.43 7.68
CA ILE A 61 -7.03 11.40 6.66
C ILE A 61 -8.21 11.26 5.71
N ALA A 62 -9.44 11.20 6.25
CA ALA A 62 -10.65 11.09 5.42
C ALA A 62 -10.77 12.28 4.46
N VAL A 63 -10.50 13.50 4.95
CA VAL A 63 -10.53 14.70 4.11
C VAL A 63 -9.49 14.64 3.00
N ARG A 64 -8.27 14.27 3.33
CA ARG A 64 -7.16 14.26 2.36
C ARG A 64 -7.25 13.13 1.33
N THR A 65 -7.74 11.97 1.74
CA THR A 65 -7.76 10.78 0.87
C THR A 65 -9.11 10.51 0.23
N GLY A 66 -10.18 10.98 0.84
CA GLY A 66 -11.53 10.63 0.43
C GLY A 66 -11.96 9.24 0.87
N LEU A 67 -11.17 8.55 1.68
CA LEU A 67 -11.51 7.23 2.21
C LEU A 67 -12.56 7.34 3.32
N SER A 68 -13.41 6.32 3.44
CA SER A 68 -14.34 6.20 4.56
C SER A 68 -13.57 5.91 5.84
N THR A 69 -14.18 6.27 6.99
CA THR A 69 -13.58 5.94 8.29
C THR A 69 -13.47 4.43 8.50
N ALA A 70 -14.40 3.65 7.92
CA ALA A 70 -14.33 2.21 7.97
C ALA A 70 -13.07 1.67 7.28
N THR A 71 -12.73 2.22 6.12
CA THR A 71 -11.51 1.82 5.40
C THR A 71 -10.26 2.24 6.17
N ILE A 72 -10.25 3.47 6.73
CA ILE A 72 -9.12 3.94 7.54
C ILE A 72 -8.93 3.05 8.76
N THR A 73 -10.01 2.65 9.42
CA THR A 73 -9.96 1.72 10.56
C THR A 73 -9.34 0.39 10.14
N ARG A 74 -9.70 -0.11 8.95
CA ARG A 74 -9.15 -1.36 8.43
C ARG A 74 -7.64 -1.23 8.16
N VAL A 75 -7.21 -0.10 7.59
CA VAL A 75 -5.78 0.15 7.38
C VAL A 75 -5.04 0.21 8.71
N ASN A 76 -5.60 0.89 9.70
CA ASN A 76 -5.00 0.97 11.04
C ASN A 76 -4.88 -0.40 11.70
N ARG A 77 -5.89 -1.25 11.53
CA ARG A 77 -5.86 -2.61 12.04
C ARG A 77 -4.72 -3.41 11.39
N ALA A 78 -4.52 -3.25 10.07
CA ALA A 78 -3.41 -3.90 9.37
C ALA A 78 -2.05 -3.40 9.89
N LEU A 79 -1.93 -2.12 10.19
CA LEU A 79 -0.71 -1.57 10.79
C LEU A 79 -0.40 -2.17 12.15
N ARG A 80 -1.42 -2.36 12.99
CA ARG A 80 -1.25 -2.82 14.37
C ARG A 80 -1.15 -4.33 14.50
N TYR A 81 -1.93 -5.07 13.71
CA TYR A 81 -2.13 -6.52 13.89
C TYR A 81 -1.94 -7.32 12.61
N GLY A 82 -1.49 -6.69 11.53
CA GLY A 82 -1.34 -7.35 10.24
C GLY A 82 0.01 -8.04 10.08
N SER A 83 0.43 -8.17 8.83
CA SER A 83 1.64 -8.93 8.45
C SER A 83 2.88 -8.06 8.28
N ASP A 84 2.86 -6.86 8.82
CA ASP A 84 3.98 -5.91 8.79
C ASP A 84 4.31 -5.34 7.40
N GLY A 85 3.47 -5.60 6.40
CA GLY A 85 3.72 -5.17 5.03
C GLY A 85 3.79 -3.66 4.86
N TYR A 86 2.87 -2.92 5.47
CA TYR A 86 2.89 -1.46 5.41
C TYR A 86 4.15 -0.88 6.06
N HIS A 87 4.50 -1.37 7.23
CA HIS A 87 5.70 -0.88 7.95
C HIS A 87 6.96 -1.12 7.14
N MET A 88 7.12 -2.32 6.60
CA MET A 88 8.26 -2.68 5.78
C MET A 88 8.41 -1.75 4.57
N VAL A 89 7.34 -1.57 3.82
CA VAL A 89 7.35 -0.74 2.60
C VAL A 89 7.58 0.73 2.94
N LEU A 90 6.86 1.25 3.94
CA LEU A 90 6.99 2.65 4.34
C LEU A 90 8.38 2.95 4.89
N ASP A 91 8.98 2.02 5.63
CA ASP A 91 10.35 2.18 6.12
C ASP A 91 11.36 2.23 4.96
N ARG A 92 11.18 1.38 3.97
CA ARG A 92 12.04 1.38 2.77
C ARG A 92 11.90 2.68 1.98
N LEU A 93 10.68 3.19 1.83
CA LEU A 93 10.46 4.46 1.14
C LEU A 93 11.11 5.63 1.87
N MET A 94 11.07 5.63 3.19
CA MET A 94 11.74 6.64 4.01
C MET A 94 13.25 6.58 3.82
N THR A 95 13.84 5.39 3.83
CA THR A 95 15.27 5.19 3.62
C THR A 95 15.71 5.69 2.24
N LEU A 96 14.95 5.36 1.19
CA LEU A 96 15.23 5.84 -0.17
C LEU A 96 15.17 7.37 -0.25
N SER A 97 14.21 7.99 0.42
CA SER A 97 14.08 9.44 0.48
C SER A 97 15.33 10.08 1.12
N LEU A 98 15.84 9.48 2.19
CA LEU A 98 17.06 9.97 2.87
C LEU A 98 18.30 9.82 1.98
N ILE A 99 18.39 8.74 1.21
CA ILE A 99 19.52 8.48 0.31
C ILE A 99 19.55 9.49 -0.84
N HIS A 100 18.40 9.94 -1.31
CA HIS A 100 18.29 10.85 -2.45
C HIS A 100 18.29 12.33 -2.06
N ILE A 101 18.47 12.64 -0.81
CA ILE A 101 18.68 14.00 -0.35
C ILE A 101 20.13 14.40 -0.60
#